data_c35a175f712bde1e4c785145bd3a162b
#
_entry.id   c35a175f712bde1e4c785145bd3a162b
#
_cell.length_a   1.000
_cell.length_b   1.000
_cell.length_c   1.000
_cell.angle_alpha   90.00
_cell.angle_beta   90.00
_cell.angle_gamma   90.00
#
_symmetry.space_group_name_H-M   'P 1'
#
loop_
_entity.id
_entity.type
_entity.pdbx_description
1 polymer ?
#
loop_
_entity_poly.entity_id
_entity_poly.type
_entity_poly.pdbx_seq_one_letter_code
_entity_poly.pdbx_strand_id
1 'polypeptide(L)'
;EWTHIPASGEMAAVLKFSPLPMDTESFDFVEMPGSDEGWIIYGIQLNGEKPRVDIPERLRNKKPDEVLPLPGPELNVGKTVIKGRILGYKPEYGVTLRYYDSPWFFMYFTGKDLKIAEDGTFRYETEVLLPSGATLWISRSKIELFLVPGGELDVTINLPEIFYSQSRLLSRKRDGVTDSRVWFEGDYAGLNTELLRFGEMKSLSGTDDFYADICGMTPQAYKKYLFRHYEDVQKKLVKNKDMSQACRTYIRANLDMNLFSLIYNYKSNLSYAPMFSGRKGVKRADMTVDSTSYFKEILQLDILHTPEQKYYNYYTDFVKTATGNFRDKFVQDPLWPDMLLAGRASRNLS
;
A
#
# COMPACT_ATOMS: atom_id res chain seq x y z
N GLU A 1 -10.46 3.98 31.36
CA GLU A 1 -11.17 2.74 31.71
C GLU A 1 -11.51 2.00 30.42
N TRP A 2 -11.11 0.73 30.32
CA TRP A 2 -11.39 -0.08 29.13
C TRP A 2 -12.85 -0.51 29.14
N THR A 3 -13.61 -0.15 28.10
CA THR A 3 -14.99 -0.58 27.94
C THR A 3 -15.06 -1.81 27.05
N HIS A 4 -15.75 -2.85 27.51
CA HIS A 4 -15.91 -4.08 26.75
C HIS A 4 -16.94 -3.87 25.63
N ILE A 5 -16.53 -4.10 24.36
CA ILE A 5 -17.45 -4.09 23.23
C ILE A 5 -18.30 -5.37 23.28
N PRO A 6 -19.64 -5.26 23.24
CA PRO A 6 -20.53 -6.43 23.21
C PRO A 6 -20.26 -7.35 22.03
N ALA A 7 -20.68 -8.61 22.12
CA ALA A 7 -20.54 -9.60 21.04
C ALA A 7 -21.25 -9.19 19.73
N SER A 8 -22.22 -8.27 19.79
CA SER A 8 -22.85 -7.67 18.62
C SER A 8 -21.90 -6.79 17.80
N GLY A 9 -20.75 -6.38 18.37
CA GLY A 9 -19.83 -5.42 17.76
C GLY A 9 -20.35 -3.98 17.74
N GLU A 10 -21.51 -3.71 18.33
CA GLU A 10 -22.11 -2.38 18.38
C GLU A 10 -22.17 -1.86 19.82
N MET A 11 -21.78 -0.61 19.99
CA MET A 11 -21.87 0.11 21.25
C MET A 11 -22.32 1.55 21.01
N ALA A 12 -23.26 2.03 21.80
CA ALA A 12 -23.67 3.43 21.81
C ALA A 12 -23.04 4.12 23.00
N ALA A 13 -22.43 5.27 22.78
CA ALA A 13 -21.92 6.15 23.83
C ALA A 13 -22.54 7.55 23.70
N VAL A 14 -22.83 8.18 24.82
CA VAL A 14 -23.29 9.55 24.87
C VAL A 14 -22.16 10.42 25.41
N LEU A 15 -21.66 11.30 24.56
CA LEU A 15 -20.63 12.27 24.95
C LEU A 15 -21.27 13.62 25.20
N LYS A 16 -20.89 14.28 26.32
CA LYS A 16 -21.37 15.62 26.67
C LYS A 16 -20.21 16.59 26.56
N PHE A 17 -20.42 17.65 25.81
CA PHE A 17 -19.46 18.72 25.59
C PHE A 17 -20.04 20.05 26.11
N SER A 18 -19.19 21.05 26.26
CA SER A 18 -19.63 22.42 26.45
C SER A 18 -20.50 22.86 25.26
N PRO A 19 -21.49 23.72 25.47
CA PRO A 19 -22.31 24.24 24.40
C PRO A 19 -21.47 24.90 23.32
N LEU A 20 -21.80 24.62 22.06
CA LEU A 20 -21.20 25.31 20.92
C LEU A 20 -21.74 26.75 20.83
N PRO A 21 -20.96 27.71 20.29
CA PRO A 21 -21.48 29.03 19.94
C PRO A 21 -22.74 28.93 19.08
N MET A 22 -23.67 29.87 19.24
CA MET A 22 -24.97 29.83 18.56
C MET A 22 -24.89 29.94 17.04
N ASP A 23 -23.82 30.49 16.52
CA ASP A 23 -23.51 30.70 15.09
C ASP A 23 -22.62 29.60 14.50
N THR A 24 -22.35 28.52 15.25
CA THR A 24 -21.56 27.41 14.75
C THR A 24 -22.32 26.66 13.67
N GLU A 25 -21.79 26.61 12.47
CA GLU A 25 -22.34 25.83 11.36
C GLU A 25 -21.75 24.42 11.27
N SER A 26 -20.48 24.27 11.67
CA SER A 26 -19.78 22.99 11.68
C SER A 26 -18.72 22.93 12.77
N PHE A 27 -18.36 21.72 13.19
CA PHE A 27 -17.26 21.48 14.12
C PHE A 27 -16.57 20.16 13.81
N ASP A 28 -15.35 20.01 14.33
CA ASP A 28 -14.60 18.77 14.25
C ASP A 28 -14.59 18.11 15.64
N PHE A 29 -14.77 16.79 15.68
CA PHE A 29 -14.53 16.00 16.87
C PHE A 29 -13.12 15.45 16.83
N VAL A 30 -12.30 15.80 17.82
CA VAL A 30 -10.91 15.33 17.94
C VAL A 30 -10.73 14.71 19.31
N GLU A 31 -10.53 13.38 19.38
CA GLU A 31 -10.43 12.66 20.66
C GLU A 31 -9.13 12.99 21.40
N MET A 32 -8.03 13.07 20.70
CA MET A 32 -6.70 13.35 21.26
C MET A 32 -5.99 14.42 20.42
N PRO A 33 -6.25 15.71 20.67
CA PRO A 33 -5.63 16.78 19.92
C PRO A 33 -4.09 16.69 19.94
N GLY A 34 -3.46 16.76 18.76
CA GLY A 34 -2.01 16.67 18.61
C GLY A 34 -1.47 15.22 18.54
N SER A 35 -2.32 14.21 18.51
CA SER A 35 -1.97 12.80 18.35
C SER A 35 -2.68 12.18 17.15
N ASP A 36 -2.00 11.30 16.43
CA ASP A 36 -2.59 10.48 15.36
C ASP A 36 -3.24 9.18 15.88
N GLU A 37 -3.19 8.94 17.19
CA GLU A 37 -3.80 7.77 17.83
C GLU A 37 -5.29 7.96 18.14
N GLY A 38 -5.75 9.20 18.28
CA GLY A 38 -7.15 9.55 18.55
C GLY A 38 -8.05 9.43 17.33
N TRP A 39 -9.35 9.42 17.58
CA TRP A 39 -10.35 9.47 16.52
C TRP A 39 -10.61 10.91 16.11
N ILE A 40 -10.69 11.15 14.81
CA ILE A 40 -11.09 12.44 14.26
C ILE A 40 -12.35 12.22 13.41
N ILE A 41 -13.42 12.95 13.72
CA ILE A 41 -14.62 13.06 12.90
C ILE A 41 -14.61 14.47 12.33
N TYR A 42 -14.26 14.56 11.05
CA TYR A 42 -14.07 15.83 10.37
C TYR A 42 -15.40 16.43 9.88
N GLY A 43 -15.57 17.73 10.13
CA GLY A 43 -16.60 18.53 9.51
C GLY A 43 -18.02 18.08 9.82
N ILE A 44 -18.35 17.83 11.08
CA ILE A 44 -19.72 17.57 11.50
C ILE A 44 -20.54 18.83 11.23
N GLN A 45 -21.51 18.73 10.30
CA GLN A 45 -22.36 19.83 9.90
C GLN A 45 -23.64 19.86 10.74
N LEU A 46 -23.95 20.99 11.35
CA LEU A 46 -25.17 21.16 12.12
C LEU A 46 -26.41 21.39 11.24
N ASN A 47 -26.21 21.82 9.99
CA ASN A 47 -27.26 22.03 9.01
C ASN A 47 -27.54 20.79 8.12
N GLY A 48 -26.85 19.66 8.35
CA GLY A 48 -27.00 18.43 7.59
C GLY A 48 -26.27 18.44 6.23
N GLU A 49 -25.50 19.46 5.91
CA GLU A 49 -24.67 19.49 4.71
C GLU A 49 -23.42 18.60 4.85
N LYS A 50 -22.80 18.25 3.73
CA LYS A 50 -21.52 17.54 3.76
C LYS A 50 -20.36 18.51 3.98
N PRO A 51 -19.30 18.10 4.74
CA PRO A 51 -18.11 18.92 4.88
C PRO A 51 -17.51 19.25 3.52
N ARG A 52 -17.22 20.52 3.30
CA ARG A 52 -16.65 21.02 2.06
C ARG A 52 -15.22 21.47 2.33
N VAL A 53 -14.30 21.02 1.48
CA VAL A 53 -12.94 21.54 1.38
C VAL A 53 -12.85 22.32 0.09
N ASP A 54 -12.18 23.46 0.12
CA ASP A 54 -11.93 24.23 -1.09
C ASP A 54 -10.92 23.47 -1.96
N ILE A 55 -11.44 22.75 -2.95
CA ILE A 55 -10.62 22.05 -3.94
C ILE A 55 -10.23 23.08 -5.00
N PRO A 56 -8.92 23.27 -5.26
CA PRO A 56 -8.45 24.16 -6.31
C PRO A 56 -9.15 23.86 -7.65
N GLU A 57 -9.56 24.91 -8.36
CA GLU A 57 -10.34 24.77 -9.61
C GLU A 57 -9.64 23.85 -10.63
N ARG A 58 -8.31 23.94 -10.75
CA ARG A 58 -7.49 23.09 -11.62
C ARG A 58 -7.64 21.57 -11.31
N LEU A 59 -8.04 21.20 -10.10
CA LEU A 59 -8.21 19.81 -9.68
C LEU A 59 -9.68 19.34 -9.77
N ARG A 60 -10.66 20.27 -9.69
CA ARG A 60 -12.10 19.90 -9.76
C ARG A 60 -12.46 19.26 -11.09
N ASN A 61 -11.86 19.74 -12.18
CA ASN A 61 -12.13 19.29 -13.54
C ASN A 61 -10.89 18.67 -14.19
N LYS A 62 -9.94 18.18 -13.36
CA LYS A 62 -8.71 17.57 -13.86
C LYS A 62 -9.05 16.36 -14.71
N LYS A 63 -8.66 16.41 -15.97
CA LYS A 63 -8.71 15.24 -16.85
C LYS A 63 -7.64 14.24 -16.38
N PRO A 64 -7.88 12.93 -16.60
CA PRO A 64 -6.84 11.94 -16.35
C PRO A 64 -5.57 12.31 -17.12
N ASP A 65 -4.42 12.25 -16.44
CA ASP A 65 -3.13 12.44 -17.08
C ASP A 65 -2.84 11.27 -18.03
N GLU A 66 -2.08 11.54 -19.08
CA GLU A 66 -1.57 10.49 -19.93
C GLU A 66 -0.72 9.52 -19.12
N VAL A 67 -0.95 8.23 -19.29
CA VAL A 67 -0.14 7.21 -18.65
C VAL A 67 1.01 6.86 -19.57
N LEU A 68 2.20 7.33 -19.21
CA LEU A 68 3.43 7.02 -19.93
C LEU A 68 3.77 5.52 -19.84
N PRO A 69 4.48 4.97 -20.82
CA PRO A 69 5.07 3.62 -20.72
C PRO A 69 5.95 3.52 -19.47
N LEU A 70 6.00 2.33 -18.85
CA LEU A 70 6.92 2.11 -17.74
C LEU A 70 8.37 2.37 -18.19
N PRO A 71 9.16 3.09 -17.39
CA PRO A 71 10.58 3.25 -17.67
C PRO A 71 11.28 1.90 -17.46
N GLY A 72 12.40 1.65 -18.15
CA GLY A 72 13.20 0.46 -17.89
C GLY A 72 13.61 0.35 -16.41
N PRO A 73 13.57 -0.82 -15.79
CA PRO A 73 13.95 -1.00 -14.38
C PRO A 73 15.47 -1.04 -14.22
N GLU A 74 16.15 -0.03 -14.70
CA GLU A 74 17.60 0.11 -14.68
C GLU A 74 18.04 0.94 -13.46
N LEU A 75 19.22 0.62 -12.92
CA LEU A 75 19.87 1.40 -11.88
C LEU A 75 20.28 2.77 -12.44
N ASN A 76 19.63 3.81 -11.95
CA ASN A 76 19.93 5.18 -12.28
C ASN A 76 19.65 6.06 -11.07
N VAL A 77 20.64 6.26 -10.20
CA VAL A 77 20.47 7.00 -8.95
C VAL A 77 20.14 8.46 -9.24
N GLY A 78 19.03 8.93 -8.72
CA GLY A 78 18.61 10.33 -8.86
C GLY A 78 17.86 10.84 -7.67
N LYS A 79 18.02 12.14 -7.38
CA LYS A 79 17.23 12.84 -6.36
C LYS A 79 15.82 13.06 -6.88
N THR A 80 14.86 12.45 -6.22
CA THR A 80 13.43 12.58 -6.54
C THR A 80 12.76 13.49 -5.52
N VAL A 81 11.89 14.35 -5.99
CA VAL A 81 11.15 15.30 -5.16
C VAL A 81 9.70 14.87 -5.05
N ILE A 82 9.22 14.74 -3.82
CA ILE A 82 7.82 14.58 -3.51
C ILE A 82 7.39 15.86 -2.79
N LYS A 83 6.44 16.57 -3.36
CA LYS A 83 5.88 17.78 -2.75
C LYS A 83 4.36 17.76 -2.83
N GLY A 84 3.70 18.64 -2.12
CA GLY A 84 2.24 18.72 -2.23
C GLY A 84 1.59 19.52 -1.14
N ARG A 85 0.28 19.34 -1.04
CA ARG A 85 -0.56 20.02 -0.06
C ARG A 85 -1.65 19.09 0.48
N ILE A 86 -1.91 19.20 1.77
CA ILE A 86 -3.00 18.53 2.45
C ILE A 86 -4.14 19.54 2.62
N LEU A 87 -5.21 19.36 1.84
CA LEU A 87 -6.41 20.19 1.92
C LEU A 87 -7.18 19.87 3.20
N GLY A 88 -7.62 20.88 3.92
CA GLY A 88 -8.31 20.73 5.20
C GLY A 88 -7.37 20.40 6.37
N TYR A 89 -6.06 20.55 6.18
CA TYR A 89 -5.08 20.39 7.25
C TYR A 89 -5.23 21.49 8.31
N LYS A 90 -5.14 21.08 9.57
CA LYS A 90 -5.02 21.97 10.73
C LYS A 90 -3.95 21.38 11.66
N PRO A 91 -2.97 22.18 12.12
CA PRO A 91 -1.88 21.68 12.98
C PRO A 91 -2.38 20.96 14.24
N GLU A 92 -3.48 21.42 14.82
CA GLU A 92 -4.10 20.86 16.03
C GLU A 92 -4.65 19.44 15.85
N TYR A 93 -4.80 18.95 14.62
CA TYR A 93 -5.27 17.58 14.39
C TYR A 93 -4.19 16.52 14.65
N GLY A 94 -2.92 16.92 14.77
CA GLY A 94 -1.81 15.98 14.96
C GLY A 94 -1.62 14.99 13.80
N VAL A 95 -2.03 15.39 12.59
CA VAL A 95 -1.86 14.56 11.39
C VAL A 95 -0.40 14.33 11.12
N THR A 96 -0.01 13.06 11.01
CA THR A 96 1.35 12.67 10.62
C THR A 96 1.42 12.33 9.13
N LEU A 97 2.52 12.69 8.49
CA LEU A 97 2.84 12.30 7.12
C LEU A 97 4.18 11.58 7.14
N ARG A 98 4.19 10.31 6.72
CA ARG A 98 5.39 9.47 6.72
C ARG A 98 5.67 8.93 5.34
N TYR A 99 6.90 8.98 4.94
CA TYR A 99 7.39 8.38 3.70
C TYR A 99 8.09 7.06 4.00
N TYR A 100 7.76 6.04 3.22
CA TYR A 100 8.42 4.76 3.24
C TYR A 100 8.95 4.45 1.85
N ASP A 101 10.26 4.21 1.77
CA ASP A 101 10.87 3.67 0.56
C ASP A 101 10.30 2.29 0.25
N SER A 102 10.33 1.92 -1.02
CA SER A 102 10.35 0.51 -1.37
C SER A 102 11.59 -0.10 -0.70
N PRO A 103 11.45 -1.16 0.11
CA PRO A 103 12.57 -1.71 0.87
C PRO A 103 13.57 -2.44 -0.04
N TRP A 104 14.30 -1.67 -0.84
CA TRP A 104 15.40 -2.20 -1.64
C TRP A 104 16.51 -2.77 -0.77
N PHE A 105 16.64 -2.28 0.46
CA PHE A 105 17.78 -2.58 1.30
C PHE A 105 17.49 -3.07 2.72
N PHE A 106 16.24 -3.06 3.23
CA PHE A 106 16.00 -3.38 4.64
C PHE A 106 14.72 -4.10 5.00
N MET A 107 14.84 -5.03 5.98
CA MET A 107 13.75 -5.67 6.70
C MET A 107 12.98 -4.73 7.66
N TYR A 108 13.45 -3.52 7.86
CA TYR A 108 12.82 -2.58 8.78
C TYR A 108 12.29 -1.38 8.02
N PHE A 109 10.98 -1.24 8.01
CA PHE A 109 10.28 -0.05 7.52
C PHE A 109 10.57 1.12 8.46
N THR A 110 11.70 1.77 8.32
CA THR A 110 11.91 3.05 8.98
C THR A 110 11.27 4.13 8.16
N GLY A 111 9.99 4.40 8.47
CA GLY A 111 9.31 5.55 7.89
C GLY A 111 10.02 6.85 8.29
N LYS A 112 10.12 7.78 7.35
CA LYS A 112 10.63 9.12 7.61
C LYS A 112 9.46 10.06 7.79
N ASP A 113 9.36 10.69 8.95
CA ASP A 113 8.37 11.72 9.19
C ASP A 113 8.67 12.95 8.34
N LEU A 114 7.67 13.39 7.58
CA LEU A 114 7.73 14.57 6.74
C LEU A 114 7.17 15.76 7.51
N LYS A 115 7.88 16.89 7.44
CA LYS A 115 7.39 18.12 8.03
C LYS A 115 6.25 18.70 7.18
N ILE A 116 5.11 18.93 7.81
CA ILE A 116 3.97 19.64 7.23
C ILE A 116 4.02 21.08 7.71
N ALA A 117 3.94 22.04 6.80
CA ALA A 117 3.83 23.46 7.13
C ALA A 117 2.42 23.80 7.66
N GLU A 118 2.26 24.95 8.32
CA GLU A 118 0.99 25.38 8.88
C GLU A 118 -0.14 25.47 7.85
N ASP A 119 0.20 25.77 6.58
CA ASP A 119 -0.74 25.84 5.47
C ASP A 119 -1.01 24.47 4.82
N GLY A 120 -0.51 23.39 5.41
CA GLY A 120 -0.65 22.02 4.92
C GLY A 120 0.29 21.62 3.79
N THR A 121 1.22 22.48 3.38
CA THR A 121 2.22 22.13 2.35
C THR A 121 3.33 21.26 2.92
N PHE A 122 3.92 20.42 2.06
CA PHE A 122 5.07 19.60 2.40
C PHE A 122 6.00 19.45 1.18
N ARG A 123 7.28 19.19 1.46
CA ARG A 123 8.29 18.86 0.46
C ARG A 123 9.30 17.89 1.05
N TYR A 124 9.60 16.85 0.29
CA TYR A 124 10.59 15.84 0.65
C TYR A 124 11.46 15.48 -0.54
N GLU A 125 12.75 15.33 -0.31
CA GLU A 125 13.71 14.87 -1.30
C GLU A 125 14.29 13.53 -0.86
N THR A 126 14.30 12.56 -1.76
CA THR A 126 14.87 11.24 -1.51
C THR A 126 15.69 10.77 -2.71
N GLU A 127 16.64 9.89 -2.46
CA GLU A 127 17.34 9.20 -3.55
C GLU A 127 16.54 7.98 -3.98
N VAL A 128 16.22 7.93 -5.27
CA VAL A 128 15.58 6.77 -5.90
C VAL A 128 16.61 6.09 -6.78
N LEU A 129 16.81 4.78 -6.56
CA LEU A 129 17.86 4.01 -7.23
C LEU A 129 17.41 3.47 -8.59
N LEU A 130 16.12 3.24 -8.74
CA LEU A 130 15.46 2.77 -9.95
C LEU A 130 13.96 3.08 -9.86
N PRO A 131 13.25 3.03 -11.00
CA PRO A 131 11.81 3.18 -10.98
C PRO A 131 11.16 2.15 -10.05
N SER A 132 10.48 2.60 -9.01
CA SER A 132 9.95 1.70 -7.97
C SER A 132 8.75 2.27 -7.24
N GLY A 133 8.05 1.40 -6.53
CA GLY A 133 6.99 1.80 -5.63
C GLY A 133 7.54 2.43 -4.34
N ALA A 134 6.80 3.38 -3.78
CA ALA A 134 6.99 3.94 -2.46
C ALA A 134 5.63 4.14 -1.80
N THR A 135 5.62 4.62 -0.57
CA THR A 135 4.35 4.84 0.15
C THR A 135 4.40 6.12 0.96
N LEU A 136 3.35 6.92 0.86
CA LEU A 136 3.04 7.95 1.85
C LEU A 136 1.95 7.42 2.79
N TRP A 137 2.21 7.52 4.09
CA TRP A 137 1.20 7.30 5.12
C TRP A 137 0.77 8.65 5.65
N ILE A 138 -0.52 8.94 5.53
CA ILE A 138 -1.15 10.08 6.19
C ILE A 138 -1.98 9.53 7.35
N SER A 139 -1.51 9.77 8.57
CA SER A 139 -2.02 9.10 9.78
C SER A 139 -2.13 7.58 9.58
N ARG A 140 -3.32 7.03 9.39
CA ARG A 140 -3.56 5.58 9.19
C ARG A 140 -3.84 5.18 7.75
N SER A 141 -3.84 6.13 6.82
CA SER A 141 -4.12 5.84 5.39
C SER A 141 -2.86 5.76 4.58
N LYS A 142 -2.83 4.75 3.71
CA LYS A 142 -1.74 4.48 2.80
C LYS A 142 -2.05 5.07 1.42
N ILE A 143 -1.11 5.82 0.86
CA ILE A 143 -1.10 6.30 -0.52
C ILE A 143 0.09 5.66 -1.20
N GLU A 144 -0.15 4.79 -2.16
CA GLU A 144 0.92 4.17 -2.93
C GLU A 144 1.42 5.13 -4.01
N LEU A 145 2.73 5.15 -4.18
CA LEU A 145 3.43 5.97 -5.16
C LEU A 145 4.26 5.09 -6.09
N PHE A 146 4.39 5.51 -7.33
CA PHE A 146 5.43 5.06 -8.24
C PHE A 146 6.37 6.25 -8.50
N LEU A 147 7.65 6.07 -8.23
CA LEU A 147 8.67 7.09 -8.32
C LEU A 147 9.74 6.69 -9.34
N VAL A 148 10.35 7.70 -9.96
CA VAL A 148 11.47 7.52 -10.89
C VAL A 148 12.68 8.33 -10.41
N PRO A 149 13.91 7.85 -10.66
CA PRO A 149 15.12 8.60 -10.34
C PRO A 149 15.14 9.97 -11.00
N GLY A 150 15.40 11.02 -10.21
CA GLY A 150 15.44 12.39 -10.70
C GLY A 150 14.08 13.03 -11.00
N GLY A 151 12.98 12.33 -10.70
CA GLY A 151 11.63 12.80 -10.98
C GLY A 151 11.08 13.80 -9.95
N GLU A 152 9.95 14.40 -10.28
CA GLU A 152 9.19 15.26 -9.38
C GLU A 152 7.71 14.87 -9.41
N LEU A 153 7.12 14.64 -8.23
CA LEU A 153 5.71 14.29 -8.06
C LEU A 153 5.05 15.26 -7.07
N ASP A 154 3.99 15.93 -7.52
CA ASP A 154 3.14 16.78 -6.68
C ASP A 154 1.91 15.96 -6.25
N VAL A 155 1.62 15.94 -4.94
CA VAL A 155 0.57 15.13 -4.33
C VAL A 155 -0.37 16.03 -3.55
N THR A 156 -1.57 16.29 -4.07
CA THR A 156 -2.61 16.99 -3.31
C THR A 156 -3.51 15.98 -2.62
N ILE A 157 -3.61 16.06 -1.30
CA ILE A 157 -4.35 15.12 -0.45
C ILE A 157 -5.60 15.83 0.09
N ASN A 158 -6.78 15.22 -0.08
CA ASN A 158 -8.04 15.68 0.51
C ASN A 158 -8.24 14.98 1.85
N LEU A 159 -7.85 15.62 2.95
CA LEU A 159 -7.86 15.03 4.28
C LEU A 159 -9.26 14.56 4.73
N PRO A 160 -10.34 15.32 4.57
CA PRO A 160 -11.68 14.85 4.88
C PRO A 160 -12.08 13.60 4.13
N GLU A 161 -11.73 13.51 2.84
CA GLU A 161 -12.04 12.33 2.03
C GLU A 161 -11.19 11.11 2.44
N ILE A 162 -9.95 11.32 2.87
CA ILE A 162 -9.12 10.27 3.47
C ILE A 162 -9.79 9.73 4.74
N PHE A 163 -10.17 10.59 5.68
CA PHE A 163 -10.82 10.17 6.91
C PHE A 163 -12.18 9.51 6.66
N TYR A 164 -12.96 10.06 5.73
CA TYR A 164 -14.23 9.48 5.33
C TYR A 164 -14.09 8.07 4.77
N SER A 165 -13.05 7.83 3.97
CA SER A 165 -12.78 6.51 3.39
C SER A 165 -12.39 5.44 4.42
N GLN A 166 -11.90 5.83 5.59
CA GLN A 166 -11.56 4.92 6.68
C GLN A 166 -12.79 4.42 7.43
N SER A 167 -13.92 5.12 7.33
CA SER A 167 -15.14 4.71 8.01
C SER A 167 -15.78 3.49 7.33
N ARG A 168 -15.82 2.35 8.02
CA ARG A 168 -16.49 1.13 7.54
C ARG A 168 -17.99 1.35 7.26
N LEU A 169 -18.64 2.25 7.97
CA LEU A 169 -20.06 2.56 7.81
C LEU A 169 -20.31 3.44 6.58
N LEU A 170 -19.44 4.42 6.36
CA LEU A 170 -19.61 5.41 5.30
C LEU A 170 -19.06 4.93 3.97
N SER A 171 -17.97 4.17 3.96
CA SER A 171 -17.37 3.64 2.73
C SER A 171 -18.30 2.70 1.97
N ARG A 172 -19.16 1.95 2.67
CA ARG A 172 -20.18 1.08 2.06
C ARG A 172 -21.28 1.82 1.30
N LYS A 173 -21.44 3.13 1.52
CA LYS A 173 -22.47 3.97 0.89
C LYS A 173 -21.95 4.70 -0.36
N ARG A 174 -20.71 4.46 -0.75
CA ARG A 174 -20.08 5.10 -1.90
C ARG A 174 -20.30 4.31 -3.19
N ASP A 175 -21.46 4.46 -3.81
CA ASP A 175 -21.65 4.03 -5.18
C ASP A 175 -21.17 5.13 -6.14
N GLY A 176 -20.18 4.80 -6.99
CA GLY A 176 -19.85 5.57 -8.19
C GLY A 176 -19.03 6.87 -8.01
N VAL A 177 -18.31 7.04 -6.91
CA VAL A 177 -17.53 8.26 -6.68
C VAL A 177 -16.19 8.22 -7.41
N THR A 178 -15.91 9.24 -8.21
CA THR A 178 -14.56 9.60 -8.68
C THR A 178 -13.64 9.70 -7.46
N ASP A 179 -12.46 9.11 -7.55
CA ASP A 179 -11.51 9.14 -6.44
C ASP A 179 -11.01 10.58 -6.21
N SER A 180 -11.65 11.28 -5.28
CA SER A 180 -11.34 12.66 -4.88
C SER A 180 -10.48 12.74 -3.62
N ARG A 181 -9.82 11.63 -3.26
CA ARG A 181 -8.96 11.56 -2.07
C ARG A 181 -7.57 12.16 -2.33
N VAL A 182 -7.04 11.90 -3.51
CA VAL A 182 -5.67 12.30 -3.88
C VAL A 182 -5.62 12.67 -5.36
N TRP A 183 -4.88 13.71 -5.68
CA TRP A 183 -4.52 14.08 -7.04
C TRP A 183 -3.00 14.08 -7.18
N PHE A 184 -2.53 13.62 -8.31
CA PHE A 184 -1.13 13.64 -8.68
C PHE A 184 -0.91 14.57 -9.87
N GLU A 185 0.24 15.27 -9.87
CA GLU A 185 0.74 16.09 -10.99
C GLU A 185 2.26 15.88 -11.09
N GLY A 186 2.82 15.96 -12.30
CA GLY A 186 4.24 15.72 -12.55
C GLY A 186 4.55 14.32 -13.10
N ASP A 187 5.74 13.82 -12.78
CA ASP A 187 6.25 12.59 -13.38
C ASP A 187 5.42 11.37 -12.99
N TYR A 188 4.96 10.63 -13.99
CA TYR A 188 4.12 9.45 -13.82
C TYR A 188 2.83 9.67 -13.02
N ALA A 189 2.29 10.90 -13.03
CA ALA A 189 1.04 11.24 -12.37
C ALA A 189 -0.12 10.34 -12.83
N GLY A 190 -0.21 10.05 -14.13
CA GLY A 190 -1.22 9.15 -14.70
C GLY A 190 -1.14 7.73 -14.11
N LEU A 191 0.06 7.16 -14.04
CA LEU A 191 0.27 5.84 -13.42
C LEU A 191 -0.08 5.86 -11.92
N ASN A 192 0.35 6.90 -11.20
CA ASN A 192 0.01 7.06 -9.78
C ASN A 192 -1.51 7.15 -9.56
N THR A 193 -2.23 7.84 -10.46
CA THR A 193 -3.70 7.90 -10.42
C THR A 193 -4.34 6.53 -10.66
N GLU A 194 -3.83 5.74 -11.59
CA GLU A 194 -4.32 4.38 -11.80
C GLU A 194 -4.00 3.46 -10.62
N LEU A 195 -2.85 3.61 -9.97
CA LEU A 195 -2.48 2.82 -8.78
C LEU A 195 -3.39 3.10 -7.58
N LEU A 196 -3.97 4.30 -7.43
CA LEU A 196 -5.02 4.55 -6.43
C LEU A 196 -6.26 3.68 -6.66
N ARG A 197 -6.58 3.37 -7.92
CA ARG A 197 -7.78 2.61 -8.30
C ARG A 197 -7.54 1.10 -8.33
N PHE A 198 -6.36 0.68 -8.74
CA PHE A 198 -6.07 -0.70 -9.09
C PHE A 198 -4.92 -1.33 -8.27
N GLY A 199 -4.21 -0.53 -7.48
CA GLY A 199 -2.97 -0.97 -6.80
C GLY A 199 -3.18 -2.12 -5.82
N GLU A 200 -4.36 -2.29 -5.24
CA GLU A 200 -4.68 -3.43 -4.38
C GLU A 200 -4.55 -4.78 -5.11
N MET A 201 -4.75 -4.80 -6.43
CA MET A 201 -4.66 -6.02 -7.24
C MET A 201 -3.24 -6.62 -7.30
N LYS A 202 -2.20 -5.90 -6.88
CA LYS A 202 -0.81 -6.38 -6.86
C LYS A 202 -0.50 -7.33 -5.70
N SER A 203 -1.40 -7.48 -4.73
CA SER A 203 -1.20 -8.29 -3.52
C SER A 203 -2.31 -9.32 -3.33
N LEU A 204 -1.91 -10.55 -3.04
CA LEU A 204 -2.82 -11.65 -2.68
C LEU A 204 -3.13 -11.71 -1.19
N SER A 205 -2.40 -10.94 -0.37
CA SER A 205 -2.56 -10.89 1.09
C SER A 205 -3.10 -9.56 1.61
N GLY A 206 -3.52 -8.68 0.70
CA GLY A 206 -3.98 -7.32 1.04
C GLY A 206 -5.42 -7.24 1.61
N THR A 207 -6.08 -8.37 1.85
CA THR A 207 -7.44 -8.40 2.42
C THR A 207 -7.39 -8.55 3.93
N ASP A 208 -8.32 -7.90 4.63
CA ASP A 208 -8.47 -8.01 6.10
C ASP A 208 -8.66 -9.47 6.56
N ASP A 209 -9.20 -10.33 5.69
CA ASP A 209 -9.54 -11.72 5.99
C ASP A 209 -8.43 -12.72 5.64
N PHE A 210 -7.32 -12.28 5.04
CA PHE A 210 -6.26 -13.19 4.57
C PHE A 210 -5.82 -14.22 5.62
N TYR A 211 -5.45 -13.76 6.83
CA TYR A 211 -5.03 -14.66 7.91
C TYR A 211 -6.18 -15.53 8.44
N ALA A 212 -7.41 -15.04 8.38
CA ALA A 212 -8.59 -15.84 8.73
C ALA A 212 -8.81 -16.95 7.72
N ASP A 213 -8.65 -16.67 6.44
CA ASP A 213 -8.82 -17.64 5.36
C ASP A 213 -7.80 -18.77 5.42
N ILE A 214 -6.53 -18.44 5.63
CA ILE A 214 -5.43 -19.42 5.62
C ILE A 214 -5.25 -20.14 6.96
N CYS A 215 -5.96 -19.73 8.01
CA CYS A 215 -5.80 -20.27 9.35
C CYS A 215 -6.12 -21.77 9.43
N GLY A 216 -5.14 -22.57 9.84
CA GLY A 216 -5.26 -24.02 9.96
C GLY A 216 -5.07 -24.80 8.65
N MET A 217 -4.74 -24.14 7.55
CA MET A 217 -4.42 -24.81 6.30
C MET A 217 -3.13 -25.60 6.37
N THR A 218 -3.09 -26.73 5.64
CA THR A 218 -1.82 -27.41 5.30
C THR A 218 -1.06 -26.59 4.25
N PRO A 219 0.26 -26.77 4.10
CA PRO A 219 1.03 -26.09 3.04
C PRO A 219 0.45 -26.28 1.64
N GLN A 220 -0.02 -27.47 1.31
CA GLN A 220 -0.61 -27.80 0.01
C GLN A 220 -1.96 -27.09 -0.20
N ALA A 221 -2.82 -27.04 0.84
CA ALA A 221 -4.08 -26.31 0.78
C ALA A 221 -3.84 -24.79 0.62
N TYR A 222 -2.85 -24.25 1.34
CA TYR A 222 -2.42 -22.85 1.24
C TYR A 222 -1.92 -22.51 -0.17
N LYS A 223 -1.03 -23.34 -0.73
CA LYS A 223 -0.53 -23.16 -2.09
C LYS A 223 -1.69 -23.15 -3.11
N LYS A 224 -2.62 -24.11 -3.02
CA LYS A 224 -3.80 -24.17 -3.88
C LYS A 224 -4.71 -22.94 -3.73
N TYR A 225 -4.89 -22.46 -2.50
CA TYR A 225 -5.65 -21.24 -2.21
C TYR A 225 -5.02 -20.03 -2.93
N LEU A 226 -3.71 -19.84 -2.81
CA LEU A 226 -2.99 -18.73 -3.44
C LEU A 226 -3.05 -18.78 -4.96
N PHE A 227 -2.83 -19.93 -5.59
CA PHE A 227 -2.91 -20.06 -7.05
C PHE A 227 -4.31 -19.76 -7.57
N ARG A 228 -5.37 -20.23 -6.90
CA ARG A 228 -6.74 -19.90 -7.28
C ARG A 228 -7.00 -18.39 -7.20
N HIS A 229 -6.57 -17.75 -6.11
CA HIS A 229 -6.73 -16.31 -5.93
C HIS A 229 -5.93 -15.54 -6.99
N TYR A 230 -4.71 -15.95 -7.26
CA TYR A 230 -3.86 -15.41 -8.31
C TYR A 230 -4.52 -15.48 -9.69
N GLU A 231 -5.05 -16.64 -10.09
CA GLU A 231 -5.77 -16.79 -11.36
C GLU A 231 -6.99 -15.86 -11.46
N ASP A 232 -7.72 -15.68 -10.38
CA ASP A 232 -8.89 -14.79 -10.35
C ASP A 232 -8.48 -13.32 -10.49
N VAL A 233 -7.38 -12.90 -9.88
CA VAL A 233 -6.82 -11.55 -10.08
C VAL A 233 -6.31 -11.39 -11.51
N GLN A 234 -5.59 -12.35 -12.06
CA GLN A 234 -5.12 -12.33 -13.46
C GLN A 234 -6.29 -12.17 -14.45
N LYS A 235 -7.39 -12.90 -14.27
CA LYS A 235 -8.59 -12.74 -15.09
C LYS A 235 -9.18 -11.32 -15.00
N LYS A 236 -9.18 -10.71 -13.80
CA LYS A 236 -9.64 -9.32 -13.61
C LYS A 236 -8.71 -8.32 -14.32
N LEU A 237 -7.39 -8.51 -14.22
CA LEU A 237 -6.40 -7.67 -14.90
C LEU A 237 -6.60 -7.68 -16.41
N VAL A 238 -6.79 -8.86 -17.01
CA VAL A 238 -6.99 -9.00 -18.45
C VAL A 238 -8.30 -8.35 -18.92
N LYS A 239 -9.38 -8.52 -18.14
CA LYS A 239 -10.71 -8.00 -18.50
C LYS A 239 -10.87 -6.49 -18.30
N ASN A 240 -10.03 -5.86 -17.48
CA ASN A 240 -10.16 -4.45 -17.17
C ASN A 240 -9.68 -3.58 -18.34
N LYS A 241 -10.64 -2.95 -19.05
CA LYS A 241 -10.35 -2.09 -20.19
C LYS A 241 -9.93 -0.67 -19.81
N ASP A 242 -10.22 -0.26 -18.58
CA ASP A 242 -9.92 1.09 -18.08
C ASP A 242 -8.49 1.22 -17.53
N MET A 243 -7.74 0.12 -17.49
CA MET A 243 -6.38 0.07 -17.01
C MET A 243 -5.40 0.18 -18.18
N SER A 244 -4.43 1.10 -18.08
CA SER A 244 -3.36 1.23 -19.06
C SER A 244 -2.46 -0.01 -19.09
N GLN A 245 -1.71 -0.16 -20.18
CA GLN A 245 -0.72 -1.25 -20.30
C GLN A 245 0.42 -1.09 -19.26
N ALA A 246 0.85 0.14 -18.96
CA ALA A 246 1.88 0.41 -17.96
C ALA A 246 1.43 -0.04 -16.56
N CYS A 247 0.23 0.36 -16.13
CA CYS A 247 -0.33 -0.05 -14.84
C CYS A 247 -0.50 -1.58 -14.77
N ARG A 248 -1.00 -2.20 -15.84
CA ARG A 248 -1.18 -3.65 -15.93
C ARG A 248 0.15 -4.39 -15.79
N THR A 249 1.20 -3.95 -16.49
CA THR A 249 2.54 -4.54 -16.40
C THR A 249 3.10 -4.40 -14.99
N TYR A 250 3.01 -3.21 -14.39
CA TYR A 250 3.48 -2.98 -13.03
C TYR A 250 2.75 -3.85 -11.99
N ILE A 251 1.41 -3.88 -12.05
CA ILE A 251 0.59 -4.69 -11.12
C ILE A 251 0.91 -6.17 -11.32
N ARG A 252 1.01 -6.65 -12.56
CA ARG A 252 1.31 -8.05 -12.84
C ARG A 252 2.66 -8.46 -12.30
N ALA A 253 3.71 -7.67 -12.54
CA ALA A 253 5.05 -7.94 -12.01
C ALA A 253 5.04 -8.07 -10.48
N ASN A 254 4.37 -7.13 -9.79
CA ASN A 254 4.23 -7.19 -8.33
C ASN A 254 3.39 -8.38 -7.85
N LEU A 255 2.32 -8.72 -8.57
CA LEU A 255 1.45 -9.86 -8.23
C LEU A 255 2.18 -11.19 -8.37
N ASP A 256 2.94 -11.38 -9.45
CA ASP A 256 3.71 -12.59 -9.71
C ASP A 256 4.79 -12.78 -8.63
N MET A 257 5.51 -11.71 -8.28
CA MET A 257 6.51 -11.72 -7.22
C MET A 257 5.89 -11.87 -5.83
N ASN A 258 4.69 -11.34 -5.61
CA ASN A 258 3.96 -11.54 -4.36
C ASN A 258 3.54 -13.01 -4.19
N LEU A 259 3.05 -13.66 -5.26
CA LEU A 259 2.76 -15.09 -5.26
C LEU A 259 4.00 -15.91 -4.87
N PHE A 260 5.16 -15.61 -5.49
CA PHE A 260 6.43 -16.23 -5.15
C PHE A 260 6.74 -16.07 -3.66
N SER A 261 6.72 -14.84 -3.17
CA SER A 261 7.04 -14.51 -1.77
C SER A 261 6.11 -15.22 -0.77
N LEU A 262 4.81 -15.23 -1.03
CA LEU A 262 3.84 -15.86 -0.15
C LEU A 262 4.02 -17.38 -0.08
N ILE A 263 4.25 -18.06 -1.21
CA ILE A 263 4.47 -19.50 -1.22
C ILE A 263 5.83 -19.85 -0.62
N TYR A 264 6.86 -19.05 -0.88
CA TYR A 264 8.18 -19.25 -0.27
C TYR A 264 8.13 -19.13 1.25
N ASN A 265 7.45 -18.12 1.76
CA ASN A 265 7.30 -17.84 3.19
C ASN A 265 6.12 -18.58 3.86
N TYR A 266 5.64 -19.70 3.28
CA TYR A 266 4.46 -20.41 3.78
C TYR A 266 4.51 -20.75 5.27
N LYS A 267 5.70 -21.15 5.79
CA LYS A 267 5.87 -21.49 7.21
C LYS A 267 5.55 -20.31 8.11
N SER A 268 6.08 -19.14 7.79
CA SER A 268 5.83 -17.92 8.56
C SER A 268 4.37 -17.51 8.47
N ASN A 269 3.80 -17.46 7.26
CA ASN A 269 2.42 -17.04 7.05
C ASN A 269 1.41 -17.96 7.78
N LEU A 270 1.56 -19.27 7.66
CA LEU A 270 0.69 -20.23 8.34
C LEU A 270 0.91 -20.26 9.87
N SER A 271 2.12 -19.98 10.33
CA SER A 271 2.41 -19.89 11.77
C SER A 271 1.82 -18.63 12.41
N TYR A 272 1.77 -17.52 11.67
CA TYR A 272 1.16 -16.27 12.14
C TYR A 272 -0.37 -16.25 12.00
N ALA A 273 -0.93 -17.04 11.11
CA ALA A 273 -2.37 -17.03 10.85
C ALA A 273 -3.26 -17.20 12.10
N PRO A 274 -2.99 -18.13 13.04
CA PRO A 274 -3.78 -18.20 14.28
C PRO A 274 -3.76 -16.94 15.13
N MET A 275 -2.64 -16.20 15.09
CA MET A 275 -2.43 -15.00 15.89
C MET A 275 -3.27 -13.81 15.36
N PHE A 276 -3.39 -13.70 14.03
CA PHE A 276 -4.06 -12.59 13.36
C PHE A 276 -5.48 -12.92 12.87
N SER A 277 -5.88 -14.20 12.86
CA SER A 277 -7.20 -14.62 12.40
C SER A 277 -8.35 -14.35 13.38
N GLY A 278 -8.05 -14.01 14.63
CA GLY A 278 -9.04 -13.95 15.71
C GLY A 278 -9.62 -15.33 16.13
N ARG A 279 -9.18 -16.44 15.49
CA ARG A 279 -9.67 -17.78 15.77
C ARG A 279 -8.91 -18.42 16.93
N LYS A 280 -9.61 -18.89 17.95
CA LYS A 280 -9.02 -19.57 19.12
C LYS A 280 -8.95 -21.09 18.91
N GLY A 281 -7.94 -21.74 19.50
CA GLY A 281 -7.85 -23.21 19.57
C GLY A 281 -7.51 -23.91 18.25
N VAL A 282 -7.05 -23.18 17.23
CA VAL A 282 -6.67 -23.79 15.95
C VAL A 282 -5.39 -24.60 16.11
N LYS A 283 -5.47 -25.90 15.78
CA LYS A 283 -4.29 -26.76 15.75
C LYS A 283 -3.39 -26.38 14.58
N ARG A 284 -2.08 -26.30 14.83
CA ARG A 284 -1.11 -26.14 13.76
C ARG A 284 -1.09 -27.37 12.86
N ALA A 285 -1.16 -27.16 11.55
CA ALA A 285 -0.96 -28.21 10.57
C ALA A 285 0.52 -28.66 10.55
N ASP A 286 0.78 -29.86 10.04
CA ASP A 286 2.14 -30.26 9.68
C ASP A 286 2.68 -29.36 8.55
N MET A 287 3.83 -28.75 8.78
CA MET A 287 4.48 -27.83 7.85
C MET A 287 5.53 -28.51 6.98
N THR A 288 5.62 -29.83 7.03
CA THR A 288 6.57 -30.61 6.24
C THR A 288 6.15 -30.63 4.78
N VAL A 289 7.09 -30.31 3.90
CA VAL A 289 6.90 -30.38 2.43
C VAL A 289 8.14 -30.99 1.77
N ASP A 290 7.93 -31.69 0.67
CA ASP A 290 9.03 -31.95 -0.27
C ASP A 290 9.33 -30.66 -1.04
N SER A 291 10.48 -30.04 -0.77
CA SER A 291 10.84 -28.74 -1.31
C SER A 291 10.92 -28.74 -2.84
N THR A 292 11.33 -29.84 -3.46
CA THR A 292 11.47 -29.93 -4.91
C THR A 292 10.12 -29.82 -5.62
N SER A 293 9.13 -30.55 -5.12
CA SER A 293 7.78 -30.52 -5.72
C SER A 293 6.97 -29.29 -5.25
N TYR A 294 7.15 -28.86 -3.99
CA TYR A 294 6.38 -27.76 -3.43
C TYR A 294 6.67 -26.41 -4.12
N PHE A 295 7.93 -26.12 -4.41
CA PHE A 295 8.33 -24.85 -5.03
C PHE A 295 8.38 -24.89 -6.57
N LYS A 296 8.15 -26.06 -7.18
CA LYS A 296 8.36 -26.26 -8.62
C LYS A 296 7.68 -25.18 -9.48
N GLU A 297 6.40 -24.91 -9.24
CA GLU A 297 5.61 -24.00 -10.07
C GLU A 297 6.04 -22.53 -9.91
N ILE A 298 6.36 -22.08 -8.69
CA ILE A 298 6.81 -20.69 -8.48
C ILE A 298 8.22 -20.44 -9.05
N LEU A 299 9.06 -21.46 -9.12
CA LEU A 299 10.38 -21.35 -9.75
C LEU A 299 10.32 -21.33 -11.30
N GLN A 300 9.15 -21.58 -11.87
CA GLN A 300 8.88 -21.52 -13.31
C GLN A 300 8.15 -20.26 -13.74
N LEU A 301 7.90 -19.31 -12.81
CA LEU A 301 7.27 -18.04 -13.15
C LEU A 301 8.18 -17.21 -14.06
N ASP A 302 7.67 -16.80 -15.21
CA ASP A 302 8.43 -16.03 -16.23
C ASP A 302 9.03 -14.75 -15.63
N ILE A 303 8.32 -14.09 -14.70
CA ILE A 303 8.77 -12.85 -14.05
C ILE A 303 10.16 -13.00 -13.40
N LEU A 304 10.51 -14.19 -12.90
CA LEU A 304 11.81 -14.42 -12.25
C LEU A 304 12.99 -14.30 -13.21
N HIS A 305 12.73 -14.34 -14.53
CA HIS A 305 13.71 -14.31 -15.59
C HIS A 305 13.63 -13.06 -16.46
N THR A 306 12.86 -12.06 -16.01
CA THR A 306 12.66 -10.78 -16.72
C THR A 306 13.07 -9.58 -15.86
N PRO A 307 13.51 -8.46 -16.48
CA PRO A 307 13.88 -7.25 -15.74
C PRO A 307 12.75 -6.69 -14.87
N GLU A 308 11.50 -6.93 -15.26
CA GLU A 308 10.30 -6.42 -14.58
C GLU A 308 10.18 -6.89 -13.15
N GLN A 309 10.85 -7.99 -12.74
CA GLN A 309 10.94 -8.39 -11.33
C GLN A 309 11.46 -7.27 -10.43
N LYS A 310 12.27 -6.35 -10.96
CA LYS A 310 12.82 -5.21 -10.24
C LYS A 310 11.78 -4.16 -9.84
N TYR A 311 10.57 -4.17 -10.45
CA TYR A 311 9.46 -3.34 -9.99
C TYR A 311 8.82 -3.85 -8.69
N TYR A 312 9.18 -5.05 -8.24
CA TYR A 312 8.63 -5.60 -7.01
C TYR A 312 9.12 -4.84 -5.78
N ASN A 313 8.18 -4.38 -4.96
CA ASN A 313 8.48 -3.56 -3.79
C ASN A 313 9.39 -4.25 -2.75
N TYR A 314 9.49 -5.59 -2.78
CA TYR A 314 10.34 -6.39 -1.91
C TYR A 314 11.43 -7.13 -2.68
N TYR A 315 11.92 -6.53 -3.75
CA TYR A 315 12.91 -7.15 -4.64
C TYR A 315 14.17 -7.63 -3.91
N THR A 316 14.65 -6.90 -2.91
CA THR A 316 15.81 -7.33 -2.12
C THR A 316 15.60 -8.59 -1.32
N ASP A 317 14.41 -8.81 -0.76
CA ASP A 317 14.09 -10.06 -0.08
C ASP A 317 14.04 -11.23 -1.05
N PHE A 318 13.53 -10.98 -2.26
CA PHE A 318 13.62 -11.94 -3.35
C PHE A 318 15.08 -12.25 -3.69
N VAL A 319 15.93 -11.25 -3.87
CA VAL A 319 17.35 -11.44 -4.19
C VAL A 319 18.07 -12.22 -3.10
N LYS A 320 17.85 -11.92 -1.81
CA LYS A 320 18.40 -12.70 -0.70
C LYS A 320 17.99 -14.17 -0.77
N THR A 321 16.73 -14.41 -1.07
CA THR A 321 16.17 -15.76 -1.23
C THR A 321 16.82 -16.49 -2.40
N ALA A 322 16.88 -15.85 -3.57
CA ALA A 322 17.45 -16.42 -4.77
C ALA A 322 18.96 -16.72 -4.62
N THR A 323 19.71 -15.78 -4.03
CA THR A 323 21.17 -15.95 -3.84
C THR A 323 21.53 -16.90 -2.69
N GLY A 324 20.61 -17.16 -1.76
CA GLY A 324 20.78 -18.10 -0.65
C GLY A 324 20.24 -19.48 -0.96
N ASN A 325 18.92 -19.60 -1.03
CA ASN A 325 18.24 -20.90 -1.03
C ASN A 325 18.04 -21.49 -2.44
N PHE A 326 18.04 -20.66 -3.50
CA PHE A 326 17.81 -21.07 -4.88
C PHE A 326 18.96 -20.73 -5.82
N ARG A 327 20.16 -20.51 -5.27
CA ARG A 327 21.34 -20.12 -6.05
C ARG A 327 21.53 -20.96 -7.31
N ASP A 328 21.47 -22.28 -7.18
CA ASP A 328 21.73 -23.22 -8.29
C ASP A 328 20.67 -23.13 -9.41
N LYS A 329 19.50 -22.56 -9.10
CA LYS A 329 18.43 -22.34 -10.09
C LYS A 329 18.62 -21.07 -10.91
N PHE A 330 19.33 -20.07 -10.35
CA PHE A 330 19.51 -18.77 -10.97
C PHE A 330 20.90 -18.53 -11.54
N VAL A 331 21.86 -19.40 -11.25
CA VAL A 331 23.28 -19.20 -11.66
C VAL A 331 23.46 -19.02 -13.16
N GLN A 332 22.59 -19.60 -13.97
CA GLN A 332 22.60 -19.48 -15.43
C GLN A 332 21.67 -18.38 -15.97
N ASP A 333 20.98 -17.67 -15.09
CA ASP A 333 20.05 -16.60 -15.47
C ASP A 333 20.84 -15.36 -15.94
N PRO A 334 20.46 -14.71 -17.05
CA PRO A 334 21.10 -13.47 -17.52
C PRO A 334 21.07 -12.33 -16.48
N LEU A 335 20.10 -12.32 -15.58
CA LEU A 335 19.98 -11.33 -14.50
C LEU A 335 20.82 -11.66 -13.26
N TRP A 336 21.46 -12.82 -13.21
CA TRP A 336 22.27 -13.25 -12.07
C TRP A 336 23.35 -12.26 -11.63
N PRO A 337 24.11 -11.61 -12.51
CA PRO A 337 25.08 -10.59 -12.11
C PRO A 337 24.46 -9.43 -11.36
N ASP A 338 23.30 -8.93 -11.82
CA ASP A 338 22.56 -7.84 -11.16
C ASP A 338 22.04 -8.26 -9.80
N MET A 339 21.52 -9.49 -9.69
CA MET A 339 21.05 -10.07 -8.43
C MET A 339 22.19 -10.21 -7.43
N LEU A 340 23.38 -10.64 -7.85
CA LEU A 340 24.55 -10.71 -6.99
C LEU A 340 24.99 -9.33 -6.49
N LEU A 341 24.98 -8.32 -7.36
CA LEU A 341 25.32 -6.94 -6.97
C LEU A 341 24.30 -6.40 -5.94
N ALA A 342 23.02 -6.57 -6.21
CA ALA A 342 21.97 -6.17 -5.28
C ALA A 342 22.09 -6.88 -3.92
N GLY A 343 22.35 -8.19 -3.94
CA GLY A 343 22.54 -8.97 -2.71
C GLY A 343 23.81 -8.61 -1.93
N ARG A 344 24.88 -8.16 -2.59
CA ARG A 344 26.09 -7.63 -1.94
C ARG A 344 25.84 -6.25 -1.31
N ALA A 345 25.20 -5.35 -2.07
CA ALA A 345 24.85 -4.04 -1.57
C ALA A 345 23.97 -4.13 -0.31
N SER A 346 22.95 -5.01 -0.32
CA SER A 346 22.08 -5.20 0.84
C SER A 346 22.82 -5.69 2.10
N ARG A 347 23.89 -6.48 1.96
CA ARG A 347 24.69 -6.98 3.09
C ARG A 347 25.66 -5.95 3.67
N ASN A 348 26.12 -5.01 2.85
CA ASN A 348 27.07 -3.97 3.28
C ASN A 348 26.38 -2.79 3.97
N LEU A 349 25.06 -2.71 3.89
CA LEU A 349 24.25 -1.66 4.50
C LEU A 349 23.50 -2.16 5.76
N SER A 350 23.58 -3.43 6.09
CA SER A 350 23.07 -4.05 7.32
C SER A 350 24.13 -4.13 8.39
#